data_1259994199044edb6e3298757ef79a17
#
_entry.id   1259994199044edb6e3298757ef79a17
#
_cell.length_a   1.000
_cell.length_b   1.000
_cell.length_c   1.000
_cell.angle_alpha   90.00
_cell.angle_beta   90.00
_cell.angle_gamma   90.00
#
_symmetry.space_group_name_H-M   'P 1'
#
loop_
_entity.id
_entity.type
_entity.pdbx_description
1 polymer ?
#
loop_
_entity_poly.entity_id
_entity_poly.type
_entity_poly.pdbx_seq_one_letter_code
_entity_poly.pdbx_strand_id
1 'polypeptide(L)'
;MNLSEKVALRLLSNLDPEKAHNLAMRALKFGFIPKTQGFQAKSLELSVAGLKFKNPLGLAAGFDKNAEAIKPLLKFGFGFIEVGAVTPLAQTGNPKPRLFRLKEDNAIINRFGFNNDGMH
;
A
#
# COMPACT_ATOMS: atom_id res chain seq x y z
N MET A 1 -4.71 17.25 -6.53
CA MET A 1 -3.31 16.90 -6.19
C MET A 1 -2.50 18.21 -6.13
N ASN A 2 -1.90 18.50 -4.99
CA ASN A 2 -1.11 19.72 -4.79
C ASN A 2 0.29 19.60 -5.44
N LEU A 3 1.06 20.72 -5.46
CA LEU A 3 2.37 20.74 -6.12
C LEU A 3 3.38 19.79 -5.47
N SER A 4 3.37 19.69 -4.14
CA SER A 4 4.28 18.80 -3.40
C SER A 4 4.00 17.32 -3.68
N GLU A 5 2.72 16.93 -3.83
CA GLU A 5 2.34 15.57 -4.22
C GLU A 5 2.81 15.24 -5.65
N LYS A 6 2.65 16.18 -6.58
CA LYS A 6 3.15 16.01 -7.96
C LYS A 6 4.65 15.80 -8.00
N VAL A 7 5.39 16.63 -7.25
CA VAL A 7 6.85 16.52 -7.16
C VAL A 7 7.27 15.19 -6.54
N ALA A 8 6.65 14.80 -5.42
CA ALA A 8 6.95 13.52 -4.77
C ALA A 8 6.69 12.32 -5.69
N LEU A 9 5.56 12.29 -6.39
CA LEU A 9 5.24 11.24 -7.35
C LEU A 9 6.24 11.21 -8.51
N ARG A 10 6.65 12.38 -9.03
CA ARG A 10 7.64 12.45 -10.11
C ARG A 10 9.01 11.94 -9.65
N LEU A 11 9.44 12.27 -8.44
CA LEU A 11 10.68 11.74 -7.87
C LEU A 11 10.61 10.22 -7.68
N LEU A 12 9.53 9.71 -7.09
CA LEU A 12 9.32 8.27 -6.89
C LEU A 12 9.22 7.51 -8.22
N SER A 13 8.65 8.12 -9.27
CA SER A 13 8.51 7.48 -10.58
C SER A 13 9.85 7.28 -11.30
N ASN A 14 10.88 8.06 -10.98
CA ASN A 14 12.22 7.93 -11.54
C ASN A 14 13.09 6.88 -10.81
N LEU A 15 12.66 6.42 -9.65
CA LEU A 15 13.36 5.37 -8.91
C LEU A 15 12.96 3.99 -9.42
N ASP A 16 13.81 2.99 -9.16
CA ASP A 16 13.43 1.60 -9.27
C ASP A 16 12.11 1.36 -8.51
N PRO A 17 11.13 0.64 -9.08
CA PRO A 17 9.80 0.51 -8.50
C PRO A 17 9.79 -0.06 -7.08
N GLU A 18 10.61 -1.07 -6.79
CA GLU A 18 10.69 -1.68 -5.46
C GLU A 18 11.38 -0.76 -4.45
N LYS A 19 12.41 -0.01 -4.88
CA LYS A 19 13.04 1.03 -4.03
C LYS A 19 12.06 2.16 -3.72
N ALA A 20 11.26 2.61 -4.70
CA ALA A 20 10.23 3.61 -4.49
C ALA A 20 9.17 3.16 -3.49
N HIS A 21 8.70 1.89 -3.60
CA HIS A 21 7.78 1.28 -2.65
C HIS A 21 8.37 1.25 -1.23
N ASN A 22 9.59 0.77 -1.07
CA ASN A 22 10.26 0.70 0.23
C ASN A 22 10.46 2.08 0.86
N LEU A 23 10.77 3.11 0.04
CA LEU A 23 10.88 4.49 0.50
C LEU A 23 9.53 5.02 1.00
N ALA A 24 8.45 4.77 0.26
CA ALA A 24 7.10 5.13 0.66
C ALA A 24 6.70 4.47 1.99
N MET A 25 6.96 3.16 2.14
CA MET A 25 6.70 2.43 3.38
C MET A 25 7.48 3.02 4.57
N ARG A 26 8.76 3.34 4.39
CA ARG A 26 9.56 4.02 5.43
C ARG A 26 8.97 5.38 5.79
N ALA A 27 8.60 6.20 4.81
CA ALA A 27 7.98 7.49 5.07
C ALA A 27 6.69 7.35 5.88
N LEU A 28 5.85 6.38 5.56
CA LEU A 28 4.63 6.06 6.30
C LEU A 28 4.93 5.65 7.75
N LYS A 29 5.90 4.79 7.96
CA LYS A 29 6.34 4.35 9.31
C LYS A 29 6.79 5.53 10.16
N PHE A 30 7.50 6.50 9.59
CA PHE A 30 7.93 7.73 10.28
C PHE A 30 6.82 8.79 10.41
N GLY A 31 5.60 8.48 9.97
CA GLY A 31 4.45 9.37 10.13
C GLY A 31 4.34 10.49 9.08
N PHE A 32 5.10 10.41 7.99
CA PHE A 32 4.91 11.29 6.83
C PHE A 32 3.63 10.90 6.09
N ILE A 33 2.50 11.36 6.62
CA ILE A 33 1.18 11.08 6.07
C ILE A 33 0.69 12.35 5.39
N PRO A 34 0.37 12.31 4.08
CA PRO A 34 -0.30 13.42 3.43
C PRO A 34 -1.60 13.74 4.20
N LYS A 35 -1.88 15.03 4.41
CA LYS A 35 -3.17 15.44 4.99
C LYS A 35 -4.27 15.16 3.95
N THR A 36 -4.80 13.97 3.95
CA THR A 36 -5.99 13.63 3.17
C THR A 36 -7.18 13.63 4.12
N GLN A 37 -8.16 14.47 3.85
CA GLN A 37 -9.48 14.26 4.41
C GLN A 37 -10.12 13.15 3.57
N GLY A 38 -10.08 11.92 4.07
CA GLY A 38 -10.81 10.82 3.45
C GLY A 38 -12.27 11.20 3.33
N PHE A 39 -12.87 10.95 2.16
CA PHE A 39 -14.27 11.21 1.95
C PHE A 39 -15.09 10.30 2.88
N GLN A 40 -15.82 10.91 3.81
CA GLN A 40 -16.68 10.20 4.75
C GLN A 40 -18.13 10.62 4.51
N ALA A 41 -18.96 9.68 4.18
CA ALA A 41 -20.41 9.88 4.07
C ALA A 41 -21.11 8.65 4.66
N LYS A 42 -22.18 8.88 5.42
CA LYS A 42 -23.00 7.79 5.99
C LYS A 42 -23.52 6.83 4.93
N SER A 43 -23.78 7.33 3.72
CA SER A 43 -24.21 6.53 2.56
C SER A 43 -23.16 5.53 2.07
N LEU A 44 -21.91 5.67 2.47
CA LEU A 44 -20.81 4.75 2.12
C LEU A 44 -20.58 3.69 3.20
N GLU A 45 -21.20 3.83 4.38
CA GLU A 45 -21.08 2.83 5.44
C GLU A 45 -21.77 1.54 5.01
N LEU A 46 -21.12 0.41 5.26
CA LEU A 46 -21.69 -0.89 4.94
C LEU A 46 -21.36 -1.91 6.03
N SER A 47 -22.20 -2.93 6.12
CA SER A 47 -21.98 -4.08 6.99
C SER A 47 -21.96 -5.34 6.15
N VAL A 48 -20.88 -6.12 6.26
CA VAL A 48 -20.70 -7.38 5.53
C VAL A 48 -20.19 -8.42 6.51
N ALA A 49 -20.84 -9.58 6.55
CA ALA A 49 -20.47 -10.69 7.44
C ALA A 49 -20.29 -10.28 8.92
N GLY A 50 -21.11 -9.37 9.42
CA GLY A 50 -21.04 -8.86 10.80
C GLY A 50 -19.97 -7.79 11.04
N LEU A 51 -19.14 -7.45 10.05
CA LEU A 51 -18.14 -6.39 10.12
C LEU A 51 -18.71 -5.07 9.57
N LYS A 52 -18.37 -3.97 10.25
CA LYS A 52 -18.77 -2.62 9.83
C LYS A 52 -17.60 -1.90 9.18
N PHE A 53 -17.83 -1.34 8.00
CA PHE A 53 -16.85 -0.58 7.22
C PHE A 53 -17.34 0.85 7.03
N LYS A 54 -16.44 1.82 7.16
CA LYS A 54 -16.74 3.25 6.96
C LYS A 54 -17.00 3.59 5.50
N ASN A 55 -16.45 2.82 4.59
CA ASN A 55 -16.64 2.91 3.15
C ASN A 55 -16.18 1.61 2.48
N PRO A 56 -16.57 1.34 1.21
CA PRO A 56 -16.23 0.11 0.48
C PRO A 56 -14.81 0.09 -0.10
N LEU A 57 -14.04 1.17 0.03
CA LEU A 57 -12.70 1.25 -0.54
C LEU A 57 -11.69 0.62 0.41
N GLY A 58 -11.08 -0.48 0.03
CA GLY A 58 -10.01 -1.14 0.76
C GLY A 58 -8.65 -1.03 0.08
N LEU A 59 -7.58 -1.09 0.87
CA LEU A 59 -6.23 -1.31 0.36
C LEU A 59 -5.97 -2.81 0.30
N ALA A 60 -5.70 -3.32 -0.90
CA ALA A 60 -5.45 -4.75 -1.12
C ALA A 60 -4.11 -5.20 -0.52
N ALA A 61 -4.00 -6.50 -0.20
CA ALA A 61 -2.76 -7.14 0.19
C ALA A 61 -1.63 -6.92 -0.85
N GLY A 62 -0.39 -6.91 -0.37
CA GLY A 62 0.80 -6.72 -1.18
C GLY A 62 1.42 -5.33 -1.09
N PHE A 63 0.68 -4.31 -0.63
CA PHE A 63 1.26 -3.00 -0.34
C PHE A 63 2.02 -3.02 0.99
N ASP A 64 1.36 -3.37 2.07
CA ASP A 64 1.97 -3.56 3.39
C ASP A 64 2.00 -5.06 3.72
N LYS A 65 3.08 -5.74 3.32
CA LYS A 65 3.17 -7.20 3.44
C LYS A 65 3.36 -7.67 4.88
N ASN A 66 4.04 -6.84 5.70
CA ASN A 66 4.45 -7.20 7.05
C ASN A 66 3.70 -6.41 8.13
N ALA A 67 2.57 -5.77 7.77
CA ALA A 67 1.75 -4.98 8.70
C ALA A 67 2.49 -3.83 9.40
N GLU A 68 3.45 -3.20 8.70
CA GLU A 68 4.35 -2.20 9.26
C GLU A 68 3.75 -0.79 9.33
N ALA A 69 2.71 -0.50 8.51
CA ALA A 69 2.16 0.84 8.34
C ALA A 69 0.62 0.90 8.45
N ILE A 70 -0.01 -0.03 9.17
CA ILE A 70 -1.48 -0.11 9.28
C ILE A 70 -2.08 1.22 9.75
N LYS A 71 -1.61 1.76 10.89
CA LYS A 71 -2.14 3.01 11.46
C LYS A 71 -2.00 4.22 10.51
N PRO A 72 -0.83 4.48 9.90
CA PRO A 72 -0.69 5.48 8.85
C PRO A 72 -1.64 5.27 7.68
N LEU A 73 -1.73 4.05 7.15
CA LEU A 73 -2.56 3.73 5.98
C LEU A 73 -4.06 3.94 6.25
N LEU A 74 -4.56 3.61 7.44
CA LEU A 74 -5.95 3.89 7.80
C LEU A 74 -6.29 5.39 7.77
N LYS A 75 -5.29 6.28 7.98
CA LYS A 75 -5.49 7.73 7.89
C LYS A 75 -5.65 8.26 6.46
N PHE A 76 -5.36 7.45 5.44
CA PHE A 76 -5.65 7.78 4.04
C PHE A 76 -7.13 7.68 3.68
N GLY A 77 -7.96 7.18 4.58
CA GLY A 77 -9.41 7.12 4.40
C GLY A 77 -9.91 5.80 3.83
N PHE A 78 -9.10 4.77 3.77
CA PHE A 78 -9.56 3.41 3.47
C PHE A 78 -10.54 2.92 4.51
N GLY A 79 -11.59 2.23 4.10
CA GLY A 79 -12.55 1.56 4.97
C GLY A 79 -11.96 0.34 5.66
N PHE A 80 -11.00 -0.32 5.00
CA PHE A 80 -10.25 -1.46 5.52
C PHE A 80 -8.90 -1.58 4.82
N ILE A 81 -8.03 -2.40 5.40
CA ILE A 81 -6.71 -2.70 4.86
C ILE A 81 -6.51 -4.20 4.96
N GLU A 82 -6.04 -4.79 3.87
CA GLU A 82 -5.57 -6.17 3.82
C GLU A 82 -4.05 -6.18 3.82
N VAL A 83 -3.44 -6.94 4.74
CA VAL A 83 -1.99 -7.09 4.86
C VAL A 83 -1.55 -8.47 4.38
N GLY A 84 -0.32 -8.63 3.99
CA GLY A 84 0.23 -9.93 3.55
C GLY A 84 0.55 -9.98 2.06
N ALA A 85 0.72 -11.21 1.47
CA ALA A 85 0.50 -12.51 2.12
C ALA A 85 1.47 -12.76 3.28
N VAL A 86 0.97 -13.45 4.31
CA VAL A 86 1.79 -13.92 5.43
C VAL A 86 2.03 -15.42 5.28
N THR A 87 3.27 -15.85 5.43
CA THR A 87 3.66 -17.26 5.40
C THR A 87 4.16 -17.71 6.77
N PRO A 88 4.10 -19.01 7.12
CA PRO A 88 4.59 -19.47 8.41
C PRO A 88 6.04 -19.09 8.69
N LEU A 89 6.90 -19.20 7.67
CA LEU A 89 8.29 -18.81 7.72
C LEU A 89 8.54 -17.62 6.78
N ALA A 90 9.55 -16.81 7.08
CA ALA A 90 9.98 -15.72 6.21
C ALA A 90 10.36 -16.24 4.81
N GLN A 91 9.98 -15.50 3.78
CA GLN A 91 10.33 -15.79 2.38
C GLN A 91 10.95 -14.58 1.71
N THR A 92 12.08 -14.76 1.04
CA THR A 92 12.73 -13.70 0.27
C THR A 92 11.99 -13.39 -1.03
N GLY A 93 11.19 -14.35 -1.50
CA GLY A 93 10.51 -14.28 -2.79
C GLY A 93 11.46 -14.47 -3.98
N ASN A 94 10.99 -14.07 -5.16
CA ASN A 94 11.75 -14.22 -6.42
C ASN A 94 12.93 -13.26 -6.50
N PRO A 95 13.98 -13.59 -7.30
CA PRO A 95 15.08 -12.68 -7.58
C PRO A 95 14.63 -11.36 -8.20
N LYS A 96 15.34 -10.28 -7.90
CA LYS A 96 15.14 -8.96 -8.52
C LYS A 96 15.74 -8.93 -9.94
N PRO A 97 15.18 -8.10 -10.86
CA PRO A 97 14.01 -7.24 -10.71
C PRO A 97 12.70 -8.04 -10.72
N ARG A 98 11.72 -7.62 -9.91
CA ARG A 98 10.45 -8.33 -9.71
C ARG A 98 9.22 -7.44 -9.62
N LEU A 99 9.41 -6.14 -9.85
CA LEU A 99 8.35 -5.13 -9.95
C LEU A 99 8.67 -4.22 -11.14
N PHE A 100 7.72 -4.06 -12.06
CA PHE A 100 7.91 -3.38 -13.33
C PHE A 100 6.78 -2.38 -13.57
N ARG A 101 7.12 -1.17 -14.06
CA ARG A 101 6.14 -0.18 -14.52
C ARG A 101 5.97 -0.30 -16.03
N LEU A 102 4.73 -0.44 -16.47
CA LEU A 102 4.33 -0.37 -17.86
C LEU A 102 3.86 1.05 -18.14
N LYS A 103 4.77 1.91 -18.61
CA LYS A 103 4.52 3.35 -18.72
C LYS A 103 3.43 3.67 -19.74
N GLU A 104 3.40 2.96 -20.86
CA GLU A 104 2.42 3.13 -21.93
C GLU A 104 1.01 2.80 -21.48
N ASP A 105 0.86 1.77 -20.63
CA ASP A 105 -0.43 1.29 -20.13
C ASP A 105 -0.81 1.92 -18.78
N ASN A 106 0.04 2.77 -18.19
CA ASN A 106 -0.10 3.26 -16.82
C ASN A 106 -0.33 2.13 -15.78
N ALA A 107 0.33 0.99 -15.98
CA ALA A 107 0.15 -0.23 -15.21
C ALA A 107 1.43 -0.68 -14.49
N ILE A 108 1.27 -1.63 -13.59
CA ILE A 108 2.36 -2.26 -12.84
C ILE A 108 2.21 -3.77 -12.91
N ILE A 109 3.30 -4.45 -13.23
CA ILE A 109 3.41 -5.91 -13.17
C ILE A 109 4.40 -6.31 -12.08
N ASN A 110 4.12 -7.41 -11.39
CA ASN A 110 5.06 -7.97 -10.43
C ASN A 110 5.13 -9.49 -10.50
N ARG A 111 6.24 -10.00 -9.96
CA ARG A 111 6.49 -11.42 -9.69
C ARG A 111 7.19 -11.59 -8.35
N PHE A 112 6.65 -11.01 -7.29
CA PHE A 112 7.30 -10.97 -5.98
C PHE A 112 7.55 -12.34 -5.36
N GLY A 113 6.66 -13.32 -5.56
CA GLY A 113 6.82 -14.66 -5.01
C GLY A 113 6.61 -14.72 -3.49
N PHE A 114 5.61 -13.99 -2.98
CA PHE A 114 5.19 -13.97 -1.57
C PHE A 114 6.31 -13.62 -0.58
N ASN A 115 7.16 -12.63 -0.94
CA ASN A 115 8.17 -12.12 -0.02
C ASN A 115 7.54 -11.46 1.20
N ASN A 116 7.87 -11.95 2.37
CA ASN A 116 7.41 -11.42 3.67
C ASN A 116 8.32 -11.93 4.80
N ASP A 117 8.20 -11.35 5.99
CA ASP A 117 9.05 -11.65 7.14
C ASP A 117 8.54 -12.84 7.98
N GLY A 118 7.45 -13.50 7.53
CA GLY A 118 6.82 -14.61 8.26
C GLY A 118 5.81 -14.14 9.30
N MET A 119 5.27 -15.08 10.07
CA MET A 119 4.20 -14.81 11.06
C MET A 119 4.74 -14.61 12.49
N HIS A 120 6.04 -14.66 12.71
CA HIS A 120 6.69 -14.53 14.02
C HIS A 120 7.45 -13.22 14.20
#